data_3efa2b601e3742a7d826845e06246f27
#
_entry.id   3efa2b601e3742a7d826845e06246f27
#
_cell.length_a   1.000
_cell.length_b   1.000
_cell.length_c   1.000
_cell.angle_alpha   90.00
_cell.angle_beta   90.00
_cell.angle_gamma   90.00
#
_symmetry.space_group_name_H-M   'P 1'
#
loop_
_entity.id
_entity.type
_entity.pdbx_description
1 polymer ?
#
loop_
_entity_poly.entity_id
_entity_poly.type
_entity_poly.pdbx_seq_one_letter_code
_entity_poly.pdbx_strand_id
1 'polypeptide(L)'
;MTTATPTTATPPTIDRGNEAAAATNAGDHPANNTESATRVRTYVLDTSVLLSDPRAIFHFAEHEVVIPIVVITELEKKRSDPEIGYFARQALRLLDRFRIEHGRLDFPMPVGDEGGTLRVELNHSNQQVLPSGMQLGDNDSRILAVAANLQNDGLEVTVVSKDLPMRVKASAIGIAADEYRHELARDTGYTGLTQIELGSEAISELYEHEEIACDDIADQPINTSLVIASERGSALGRVVRGADGDRRVRLVRGDRDVFGVHGRSAEQRLAIDLLLDPSVGIVSLGGRAGTGKSALALAAGLEAVLERGLHRKIMVFRPLFAVGGQELGYLPGDQDEKMNPWGQAVYDALSSIVSDNVIDEVLDRGILEILPLTHIRGRSLHDAFVIVDEAQSLERNVLLTMLSRVGQNSRVVLTHDVAQRDNLRVGRHDGIASVIETLKGQPLFGHIMLTRSERSAIAGLVTDLLEGYEIY
;
A
#
# COMPACT_ATOMS: atom_id res chain seq x y z
N MET A 1 43.01 40.06 40.03
CA MET A 1 43.51 40.76 38.81
C MET A 1 42.72 40.25 37.65
N THR A 2 41.87 41.02 37.29
CA THR A 2 41.24 41.61 36.14
C THR A 2 40.32 40.66 35.35
N THR A 3 39.08 40.86 35.62
CA THR A 3 37.89 40.37 34.91
C THR A 3 37.75 41.03 33.52
N ALA A 4 37.40 40.28 32.51
CA ALA A 4 36.85 40.83 31.28
C ALA A 4 35.58 40.05 30.84
N THR A 5 34.49 40.76 30.82
CA THR A 5 33.15 40.36 30.34
C THR A 5 33.07 40.46 28.83
N PRO A 6 32.37 39.57 28.10
CA PRO A 6 32.07 39.81 26.70
C PRO A 6 30.71 40.49 26.49
N THR A 7 30.73 41.46 25.63
CA THR A 7 29.66 42.32 25.18
C THR A 7 28.67 41.56 24.27
N THR A 8 27.38 41.73 24.57
CA THR A 8 26.24 41.28 23.74
C THR A 8 26.00 42.22 22.56
N ALA A 9 25.95 41.68 21.35
CA ALA A 9 25.55 42.42 20.16
C ALA A 9 24.07 42.13 19.83
N THR A 10 23.30 43.21 19.68
CA THR A 10 21.89 43.25 19.31
C THR A 10 21.73 43.22 17.78
N PRO A 11 20.74 42.53 17.21
CA PRO A 11 20.45 42.58 15.76
C PRO A 11 19.56 43.80 15.41
N PRO A 12 19.63 44.30 14.14
CA PRO A 12 18.92 45.49 13.72
C PRO A 12 17.43 45.28 13.43
N THR A 13 16.66 46.27 13.82
CA THR A 13 15.22 46.44 13.63
C THR A 13 14.93 46.84 12.18
N ILE A 14 13.96 46.19 11.52
CA ILE A 14 13.43 46.61 10.22
C ILE A 14 12.15 47.44 10.46
N ASP A 15 12.19 48.64 9.94
CA ASP A 15 11.16 49.69 9.99
C ASP A 15 9.97 49.34 9.09
N ARG A 16 8.75 49.51 9.61
CA ARG A 16 7.50 49.44 8.86
C ARG A 16 7.06 50.86 8.54
N GLY A 17 7.20 51.28 7.30
CA GLY A 17 6.56 52.47 6.75
C GLY A 17 5.21 52.15 6.11
N ASN A 18 4.19 52.74 6.68
CA ASN A 18 2.81 52.77 6.21
C ASN A 18 2.62 54.01 5.36
N GLU A 19 2.01 53.94 4.18
CA GLU A 19 1.21 55.05 3.66
C GLU A 19 0.26 54.60 2.54
N ALA A 20 -0.98 54.93 2.78
CA ALA A 20 -2.09 54.80 1.87
C ALA A 20 -2.24 56.05 1.01
N ALA A 21 -2.60 55.97 -0.26
CA ALA A 21 -3.39 56.99 -0.96
C ALA A 21 -4.14 56.39 -2.16
N ALA A 22 -5.41 56.73 -2.22
CA ALA A 22 -6.38 56.38 -3.23
C ALA A 22 -6.22 57.21 -4.51
N ALA A 23 -6.66 56.67 -5.68
CA ALA A 23 -7.70 57.28 -6.54
C ALA A 23 -7.76 56.60 -7.92
N THR A 24 -8.92 56.08 -8.22
CA THR A 24 -9.67 56.07 -9.48
C THR A 24 -8.96 56.31 -10.82
N ASN A 25 -9.06 55.29 -11.73
CA ASN A 25 -9.63 55.59 -13.06
C ASN A 25 -10.11 54.30 -13.75
N ALA A 26 -11.33 54.37 -14.23
CA ALA A 26 -11.96 53.38 -15.10
C ALA A 26 -11.32 53.42 -16.48
N GLY A 27 -10.98 52.24 -16.98
CA GLY A 27 -10.51 52.04 -18.35
C GLY A 27 -10.85 50.60 -18.77
N ASP A 28 -11.90 50.49 -19.54
CA ASP A 28 -12.33 49.30 -20.28
C ASP A 28 -11.16 48.72 -21.07
N HIS A 29 -10.76 47.46 -20.73
CA HIS A 29 -10.02 46.62 -21.62
C HIS A 29 -10.74 45.26 -21.78
N PRO A 30 -10.91 44.78 -23.01
CA PRO A 30 -11.61 43.55 -23.27
C PRO A 30 -10.82 42.39 -22.65
N ALA A 31 -11.55 41.52 -21.96
CA ALA A 31 -11.06 40.28 -21.44
C ALA A 31 -10.43 39.43 -22.58
N ASN A 32 -9.13 39.38 -22.63
CA ASN A 32 -8.40 38.44 -23.44
C ASN A 32 -8.47 37.09 -22.72
N ASN A 33 -9.48 36.29 -23.06
CA ASN A 33 -9.56 34.89 -22.74
C ASN A 33 -8.53 34.16 -23.62
N THR A 34 -7.27 34.25 -23.26
CA THR A 34 -6.26 33.31 -23.70
C THR A 34 -6.49 32.02 -22.88
N GLU A 35 -7.21 31.08 -23.49
CA GLU A 35 -7.10 29.67 -23.16
C GLU A 35 -5.60 29.39 -23.05
N SER A 36 -5.12 29.07 -21.84
CA SER A 36 -3.78 28.57 -21.64
C SER A 36 -3.74 27.20 -22.31
N ALA A 37 -3.30 27.16 -23.56
CA ALA A 37 -2.97 25.90 -24.22
C ALA A 37 -1.99 25.18 -23.29
N THR A 38 -2.42 24.08 -22.71
CA THR A 38 -1.57 23.23 -21.86
C THR A 38 -0.35 22.83 -22.68
N ARG A 39 0.83 23.23 -22.23
CA ARG A 39 2.08 22.98 -22.97
C ARG A 39 2.36 21.48 -22.88
N VAL A 40 2.34 20.76 -24.00
CA VAL A 40 2.67 19.35 -24.06
C VAL A 40 4.13 19.15 -23.64
N ARG A 41 4.36 18.32 -22.61
CA ARG A 41 5.69 17.93 -22.14
C ARG A 41 6.07 16.57 -22.70
N THR A 42 7.36 16.29 -22.77
CA THR A 42 7.88 14.98 -23.21
C THR A 42 8.52 14.26 -22.04
N TYR A 43 7.97 13.10 -21.70
CA TYR A 43 8.46 12.25 -20.61
C TYR A 43 9.25 11.07 -21.16
N VAL A 44 10.54 11.01 -20.83
CA VAL A 44 11.41 9.89 -21.20
C VAL A 44 11.43 8.89 -20.06
N LEU A 45 10.91 7.69 -20.29
CA LEU A 45 10.80 6.66 -19.28
C LEU A 45 12.04 5.79 -19.20
N ASP A 46 12.53 5.60 -17.97
CA ASP A 46 13.53 4.60 -17.62
C ASP A 46 12.93 3.20 -17.47
N THR A 47 13.76 2.17 -17.59
CA THR A 47 13.38 0.77 -17.46
C THR A 47 12.75 0.45 -16.10
N SER A 48 13.24 1.07 -15.03
CA SER A 48 12.72 0.89 -13.67
C SER A 48 11.23 1.24 -13.54
N VAL A 49 10.75 2.20 -14.32
CA VAL A 49 9.33 2.59 -14.36
C VAL A 49 8.46 1.44 -14.89
N LEU A 50 8.80 0.89 -16.07
CA LEU A 50 8.02 -0.17 -16.69
C LEU A 50 8.16 -1.52 -16.00
N LEU A 51 9.26 -1.74 -15.27
CA LEU A 51 9.44 -2.92 -14.42
C LEU A 51 8.60 -2.84 -13.14
N SER A 52 8.27 -1.65 -12.71
CA SER A 52 7.42 -1.45 -11.54
C SER A 52 5.94 -1.34 -11.92
N ASP A 53 5.63 -0.63 -12.99
CA ASP A 53 4.29 -0.50 -13.55
C ASP A 53 4.30 -0.59 -15.09
N PRO A 54 3.99 -1.75 -15.66
CA PRO A 54 3.87 -1.90 -17.12
C PRO A 54 2.85 -0.97 -17.78
N ARG A 55 1.90 -0.45 -17.00
CA ARG A 55 0.85 0.46 -17.48
C ARG A 55 1.20 1.94 -17.27
N ALA A 56 2.40 2.26 -16.81
CA ALA A 56 2.86 3.62 -16.58
C ALA A 56 2.61 4.55 -17.78
N ILE A 57 2.71 4.04 -18.99
CA ILE A 57 2.49 4.80 -20.23
C ILE A 57 1.11 5.49 -20.33
N PHE A 58 0.12 5.04 -19.57
CA PHE A 58 -1.24 5.63 -19.56
C PHE A 58 -1.42 6.74 -18.51
N HIS A 59 -0.38 7.07 -17.73
CA HIS A 59 -0.50 7.97 -16.59
C HIS A 59 0.12 9.36 -16.81
N PHE A 60 0.26 9.76 -18.07
CA PHE A 60 0.87 11.04 -18.44
C PHE A 60 -0.09 12.00 -19.14
N ALA A 61 -1.40 11.78 -18.98
CA ALA A 61 -2.46 12.63 -19.48
C ALA A 61 -2.27 13.03 -20.97
N GLU A 62 -2.32 14.32 -21.31
CA GLU A 62 -2.16 14.88 -22.65
C GLU A 62 -0.70 14.91 -23.16
N HIS A 63 0.24 14.40 -22.40
CA HIS A 63 1.66 14.55 -22.67
C HIS A 63 2.24 13.43 -23.55
N GLU A 64 3.45 13.66 -24.09
CA GLU A 64 4.17 12.67 -24.89
C GLU A 64 5.01 11.77 -23.99
N VAL A 65 4.87 10.45 -24.16
CA VAL A 65 5.73 9.43 -23.54
C VAL A 65 6.71 8.90 -24.57
N VAL A 66 7.99 8.96 -24.24
CA VAL A 66 9.08 8.45 -25.07
C VAL A 66 9.76 7.28 -24.37
N ILE A 67 9.83 6.13 -25.05
CA ILE A 67 10.56 4.96 -24.57
C ILE A 67 11.83 4.80 -25.44
N PRO A 68 13.03 5.03 -24.89
CA PRO A 68 14.28 4.74 -25.58
C PRO A 68 14.39 3.26 -25.96
N ILE A 69 14.92 2.93 -27.12
CA ILE A 69 15.07 1.54 -27.57
C ILE A 69 15.90 0.68 -26.60
N VAL A 70 16.82 1.29 -25.87
CA VAL A 70 17.61 0.59 -24.85
C VAL A 70 16.75 0.04 -23.71
N VAL A 71 15.64 0.71 -23.37
CA VAL A 71 14.68 0.25 -22.35
C VAL A 71 14.01 -1.06 -22.81
N ILE A 72 13.64 -1.17 -24.07
CA ILE A 72 13.08 -2.41 -24.63
C ILE A 72 14.10 -3.54 -24.53
N THR A 73 15.37 -3.27 -24.88
CA THR A 73 16.47 -4.25 -24.78
C THR A 73 16.69 -4.71 -23.33
N GLU A 74 16.55 -3.82 -22.36
CA GLU A 74 16.66 -4.16 -20.94
C GLU A 74 15.48 -5.00 -20.46
N LEU A 75 14.24 -4.63 -20.85
CA LEU A 75 13.04 -5.42 -20.56
C LEU A 75 13.18 -6.84 -21.12
N GLU A 76 13.74 -6.99 -22.32
CA GLU A 76 13.97 -8.30 -22.92
C GLU A 76 14.97 -9.14 -22.10
N LYS A 77 16.09 -8.57 -21.66
CA LYS A 77 17.06 -9.26 -20.78
C LYS A 77 16.44 -9.67 -19.44
N LYS A 78 15.56 -8.84 -18.89
CA LYS A 78 14.86 -9.10 -17.62
C LYS A 78 13.67 -10.06 -17.74
N ARG A 79 13.29 -10.48 -18.94
CA ARG A 79 12.10 -11.31 -19.22
C ARG A 79 12.10 -12.66 -18.49
N SER A 80 13.27 -13.23 -18.24
CA SER A 80 13.46 -14.52 -17.56
C SER A 80 13.77 -14.37 -16.06
N ASP A 81 13.85 -13.16 -15.55
CA ASP A 81 14.12 -12.89 -14.15
C ASP A 81 12.97 -13.46 -13.28
N PRO A 82 13.27 -14.20 -12.20
CA PRO A 82 12.25 -14.79 -11.33
C PRO A 82 11.33 -13.77 -10.65
N GLU A 83 11.85 -12.61 -10.29
CA GLU A 83 11.15 -11.59 -9.51
C GLU A 83 10.44 -10.58 -10.41
N ILE A 84 11.15 -9.98 -11.35
CA ILE A 84 10.65 -8.87 -12.17
C ILE A 84 10.28 -9.26 -13.60
N GLY A 85 10.57 -10.51 -14.01
CA GLY A 85 10.30 -10.97 -15.38
C GLY A 85 8.82 -10.97 -15.75
N TYR A 86 7.91 -11.07 -14.79
CA TYR A 86 6.47 -10.92 -15.05
C TYR A 86 6.16 -9.51 -15.63
N PHE A 87 6.68 -8.45 -15.01
CA PHE A 87 6.45 -7.07 -15.44
C PHE A 87 7.11 -6.78 -16.78
N ALA A 88 8.36 -7.24 -16.95
CA ALA A 88 9.05 -7.14 -18.22
C ALA A 88 8.22 -7.75 -19.37
N ARG A 89 7.65 -8.95 -19.16
CA ARG A 89 6.76 -9.59 -20.14
C ARG A 89 5.47 -8.81 -20.38
N GLN A 90 4.87 -8.21 -19.33
CA GLN A 90 3.65 -7.41 -19.48
C GLN A 90 3.92 -6.12 -20.25
N ALA A 91 5.01 -5.40 -19.94
CA ALA A 91 5.40 -4.20 -20.67
C ALA A 91 5.66 -4.51 -22.16
N LEU A 92 6.42 -5.57 -22.45
CA LEU A 92 6.67 -6.00 -23.83
C LEU A 92 5.38 -6.40 -24.58
N ARG A 93 4.45 -7.11 -23.94
CA ARG A 93 3.15 -7.45 -24.54
C ARG A 93 2.31 -6.21 -24.82
N LEU A 94 2.36 -5.23 -23.93
CA LEU A 94 1.66 -3.96 -24.12
C LEU A 94 2.22 -3.22 -25.35
N LEU A 95 3.53 -3.08 -25.46
CA LEU A 95 4.19 -2.48 -26.61
C LEU A 95 3.91 -3.25 -27.91
N ASP A 96 3.87 -4.59 -27.87
CA ASP A 96 3.53 -5.41 -29.03
C ASP A 96 2.07 -5.19 -29.46
N ARG A 97 1.14 -4.98 -28.52
CA ARG A 97 -0.24 -4.60 -28.84
C ARG A 97 -0.29 -3.27 -29.59
N PHE A 98 0.41 -2.22 -29.11
CA PHE A 98 0.51 -0.95 -29.82
C PHE A 98 1.09 -1.12 -31.24
N ARG A 99 2.12 -1.98 -31.38
CA ARG A 99 2.68 -2.30 -32.68
C ARG A 99 1.64 -2.94 -33.64
N ILE A 100 0.82 -3.84 -33.14
CA ILE A 100 -0.21 -4.51 -33.92
C ILE A 100 -1.32 -3.51 -34.31
N GLU A 101 -1.74 -2.65 -33.41
CA GLU A 101 -2.82 -1.68 -33.60
C GLU A 101 -2.42 -0.52 -34.53
N HIS A 102 -1.17 -0.02 -34.40
CA HIS A 102 -0.71 1.18 -35.10
C HIS A 102 0.39 0.92 -36.18
N GLY A 103 0.87 -0.30 -36.29
CA GLY A 103 1.85 -0.73 -37.31
C GLY A 103 3.30 -0.42 -36.95
N ARG A 104 3.63 0.80 -36.49
CA ARG A 104 4.98 1.26 -36.16
C ARG A 104 4.99 1.90 -34.78
N LEU A 105 6.11 1.76 -34.06
CA LEU A 105 6.28 2.33 -32.72
C LEU A 105 7.13 3.61 -32.69
N ASP A 106 7.81 3.96 -33.78
CA ASP A 106 8.72 5.10 -33.89
C ASP A 106 8.03 6.43 -34.24
N PHE A 107 6.71 6.43 -34.35
CA PHE A 107 5.88 7.62 -34.50
C PHE A 107 4.97 7.80 -33.28
N PRO A 108 4.60 9.04 -32.94
CA PRO A 108 3.64 9.29 -31.86
C PRO A 108 2.30 8.57 -32.12
N MET A 109 1.92 7.69 -31.22
CA MET A 109 0.66 6.94 -31.24
C MET A 109 -0.21 7.42 -30.08
N PRO A 110 -1.54 7.55 -30.27
CA PRO A 110 -2.44 7.96 -29.19
C PRO A 110 -2.43 6.97 -28.03
N VAL A 111 -2.42 7.50 -26.80
CA VAL A 111 -2.43 6.73 -25.55
C VAL A 111 -3.43 7.33 -24.59
N GLY A 112 -4.32 6.49 -24.03
CA GLY A 112 -5.36 6.95 -23.12
C GLY A 112 -6.44 7.79 -23.79
N ASP A 113 -7.32 8.36 -22.97
CA ASP A 113 -8.48 9.15 -23.43
C ASP A 113 -8.24 10.66 -23.35
N GLU A 114 -7.10 11.09 -22.81
CA GLU A 114 -6.76 12.51 -22.53
C GLU A 114 -5.87 13.15 -23.61
N GLY A 115 -5.66 12.46 -24.73
CA GLY A 115 -4.89 12.99 -25.88
C GLY A 115 -3.38 12.83 -25.79
N GLY A 116 -2.88 12.03 -24.84
CA GLY A 116 -1.46 11.67 -24.72
C GLY A 116 -0.96 10.84 -25.90
N THR A 117 0.36 10.82 -26.08
CA THR A 117 1.01 10.04 -27.14
C THR A 117 2.17 9.20 -26.61
N LEU A 118 2.44 8.08 -27.28
CA LEU A 118 3.57 7.19 -27.03
C LEU A 118 4.40 7.02 -28.29
N ARG A 119 5.71 7.07 -28.19
CA ARG A 119 6.62 6.57 -29.24
C ARG A 119 7.85 5.89 -28.66
N VAL A 120 8.44 5.03 -29.46
CA VAL A 120 9.75 4.42 -29.20
C VAL A 120 10.82 5.22 -29.93
N GLU A 121 11.81 5.70 -29.20
CA GLU A 121 12.90 6.49 -29.79
C GLU A 121 14.08 5.61 -30.18
N LEU A 122 14.44 5.63 -31.47
CA LEU A 122 15.46 4.77 -32.04
C LEU A 122 16.80 5.48 -32.27
N ASN A 123 16.80 6.77 -32.61
CA ASN A 123 17.88 7.43 -33.32
C ASN A 123 18.58 8.55 -32.54
N HIS A 124 17.98 9.09 -31.49
CA HIS A 124 18.56 10.18 -30.68
C HIS A 124 19.62 9.66 -29.72
N SER A 125 20.76 9.22 -30.26
CA SER A 125 21.88 8.67 -29.49
C SER A 125 23.21 9.44 -29.72
N ASN A 126 23.12 10.72 -30.15
CA ASN A 126 24.35 11.51 -30.34
C ASN A 126 25.06 11.73 -28.99
N GLN A 127 26.26 11.16 -28.88
CA GLN A 127 27.05 11.20 -27.65
C GLN A 127 27.59 12.59 -27.33
N GLN A 128 27.70 13.48 -28.31
CA GLN A 128 28.29 14.81 -28.13
C GLN A 128 27.42 15.73 -27.25
N VAL A 129 26.18 15.37 -27.00
CA VAL A 129 25.27 16.09 -26.10
C VAL A 129 25.55 15.81 -24.61
N LEU A 130 26.26 14.73 -24.31
CA LEU A 130 26.61 14.37 -22.94
C LEU A 130 28.00 14.94 -22.57
N PRO A 131 28.22 15.29 -21.28
CA PRO A 131 29.54 15.65 -20.77
C PRO A 131 30.57 14.55 -21.05
N SER A 132 31.80 14.93 -21.27
CA SER A 132 32.93 14.02 -21.64
C SER A 132 33.20 12.92 -20.59
N GLY A 133 32.72 13.08 -19.36
CA GLY A 133 32.79 12.06 -18.31
C GLY A 133 31.72 11.00 -18.39
N MET A 134 30.71 11.15 -19.24
CA MET A 134 29.61 10.18 -19.46
C MET A 134 29.84 9.47 -20.80
N GLN A 135 30.11 8.17 -20.74
CA GLN A 135 30.26 7.34 -21.93
C GLN A 135 28.96 6.59 -22.22
N LEU A 136 28.60 6.37 -23.50
CA LEU A 136 27.47 5.54 -23.91
C LEU A 136 27.67 4.03 -23.60
N GLY A 137 28.56 3.71 -22.68
CA GLY A 137 28.86 2.32 -22.30
C GLY A 137 27.79 1.65 -21.45
N ASP A 138 27.04 2.43 -20.69
CA ASP A 138 25.94 1.96 -19.86
C ASP A 138 24.55 2.39 -20.42
N ASN A 139 23.52 1.72 -19.98
CA ASN A 139 22.15 1.95 -20.47
C ASN A 139 21.59 3.28 -19.95
N ASP A 140 21.94 3.68 -18.73
CA ASP A 140 21.54 4.95 -18.15
C ASP A 140 22.01 6.12 -19.02
N SER A 141 23.31 6.11 -19.41
CA SER A 141 23.87 7.15 -20.28
C SER A 141 23.17 7.20 -21.64
N ARG A 142 22.71 6.07 -22.17
CA ARG A 142 21.93 6.02 -23.42
C ARG A 142 20.54 6.65 -23.27
N ILE A 143 19.86 6.40 -22.15
CA ILE A 143 18.56 7.02 -21.85
C ILE A 143 18.73 8.53 -21.70
N LEU A 144 19.77 8.96 -20.96
CA LEU A 144 20.09 10.37 -20.79
C LEU A 144 20.48 11.05 -22.11
N ALA A 145 21.18 10.35 -23.02
CA ALA A 145 21.49 10.87 -24.34
C ALA A 145 20.21 11.13 -25.16
N VAL A 146 19.23 10.23 -25.11
CA VAL A 146 17.92 10.44 -25.75
C VAL A 146 17.26 11.69 -25.18
N ALA A 147 17.18 11.82 -23.86
CA ALA A 147 16.57 12.99 -23.23
C ALA A 147 17.28 14.31 -23.58
N ALA A 148 18.62 14.31 -23.56
CA ALA A 148 19.42 15.48 -23.91
C ALA A 148 19.27 15.90 -25.37
N ASN A 149 19.21 14.93 -26.30
CA ASN A 149 18.98 15.23 -27.72
C ASN A 149 17.59 15.83 -27.95
N LEU A 150 16.53 15.25 -27.34
CA LEU A 150 15.17 15.78 -27.44
C LEU A 150 15.07 17.20 -26.85
N GLN A 151 15.78 17.47 -25.74
CA GLN A 151 15.85 18.82 -25.17
C GLN A 151 16.55 19.79 -26.12
N ASN A 152 17.63 19.39 -26.80
CA ASN A 152 18.33 20.20 -27.82
C ASN A 152 17.46 20.46 -29.04
N ASP A 153 16.51 19.55 -29.37
CA ASP A 153 15.51 19.75 -30.42
C ASP A 153 14.40 20.74 -29.99
N GLY A 154 14.49 21.29 -28.79
CA GLY A 154 13.58 22.32 -28.27
C GLY A 154 12.37 21.80 -27.53
N LEU A 155 12.33 20.50 -27.19
CA LEU A 155 11.25 19.90 -26.41
C LEU A 155 11.45 20.15 -24.92
N GLU A 156 10.36 20.28 -24.17
CA GLU A 156 10.38 20.32 -22.70
C GLU A 156 10.43 18.88 -22.18
N VAL A 157 11.65 18.42 -21.83
CA VAL A 157 11.91 17.02 -21.50
C VAL A 157 12.05 16.80 -20.00
N THR A 158 11.41 15.75 -19.49
CA THR A 158 11.60 15.25 -18.12
C THR A 158 11.93 13.76 -18.16
N VAL A 159 13.02 13.34 -17.54
CA VAL A 159 13.33 11.92 -17.33
C VAL A 159 12.54 11.41 -16.12
N VAL A 160 11.81 10.32 -16.30
CA VAL A 160 11.07 9.68 -15.23
C VAL A 160 11.74 8.36 -14.88
N SER A 161 12.18 8.22 -13.63
CA SER A 161 12.86 7.02 -13.13
C SER A 161 12.59 6.80 -11.66
N LYS A 162 12.57 5.53 -11.25
CA LYS A 162 12.56 5.13 -9.83
C LYS A 162 13.97 5.08 -9.24
N ASP A 163 14.98 5.00 -10.10
CA ASP A 163 16.37 4.95 -9.67
C ASP A 163 16.90 6.34 -9.31
N LEU A 164 17.27 6.51 -8.04
CA LEU A 164 17.83 7.77 -7.55
C LEU A 164 19.12 8.18 -8.29
N PRO A 165 20.14 7.31 -8.52
CA PRO A 165 21.30 7.60 -9.33
C PRO A 165 20.96 8.15 -10.71
N MET A 166 19.96 7.60 -11.40
CA MET A 166 19.50 8.08 -12.70
C MET A 166 18.99 9.53 -12.63
N ARG A 167 18.13 9.83 -11.64
CA ARG A 167 17.61 11.20 -11.46
C ARG A 167 18.70 12.21 -11.11
N VAL A 168 19.67 11.80 -10.26
CA VAL A 168 20.82 12.65 -9.92
C VAL A 168 21.69 12.93 -11.15
N LYS A 169 21.97 11.90 -11.98
CA LYS A 169 22.73 12.06 -13.24
C LYS A 169 22.00 13.01 -14.21
N ALA A 170 20.67 12.84 -14.38
CA ALA A 170 19.86 13.71 -15.22
C ALA A 170 19.93 15.18 -14.77
N SER A 171 19.73 15.45 -13.49
CA SER A 171 19.83 16.79 -12.92
C SER A 171 21.21 17.39 -13.07
N ALA A 172 22.28 16.59 -12.94
CA ALA A 172 23.65 17.05 -13.08
C ALA A 172 24.02 17.56 -14.52
N ILE A 173 23.28 17.06 -15.52
CA ILE A 173 23.43 17.50 -16.92
C ILE A 173 22.34 18.49 -17.36
N GLY A 174 21.56 19.04 -16.43
CA GLY A 174 20.56 20.06 -16.70
C GLY A 174 19.25 19.56 -17.31
N ILE A 175 18.95 18.27 -17.17
CA ILE A 175 17.67 17.67 -17.57
C ILE A 175 16.78 17.55 -16.36
N ALA A 176 15.51 17.98 -16.49
CA ALA A 176 14.49 17.76 -15.45
C ALA A 176 14.30 16.26 -15.20
N ALA A 177 14.18 15.87 -13.93
CA ALA A 177 14.02 14.48 -13.56
C ALA A 177 13.02 14.31 -12.43
N ASP A 178 12.05 13.40 -12.61
CA ASP A 178 11.01 13.10 -11.65
C ASP A 178 11.02 11.63 -11.24
N GLU A 179 10.56 11.38 -10.00
CA GLU A 179 10.32 10.04 -9.52
C GLU A 179 8.95 9.56 -9.98
N TYR A 180 8.88 8.36 -10.57
CA TYR A 180 7.60 7.73 -10.87
C TYR A 180 6.89 7.30 -9.58
N ARG A 181 5.77 7.94 -9.28
CA ARG A 181 5.03 7.74 -8.01
C ARG A 181 3.62 7.20 -8.20
N HIS A 182 3.16 7.02 -9.43
CA HIS A 182 1.75 6.65 -9.68
C HIS A 182 1.38 5.24 -9.18
N GLU A 183 2.34 4.34 -9.02
CA GLU A 183 2.10 3.02 -8.41
C GLU A 183 2.04 3.06 -6.87
N LEU A 184 2.40 4.19 -6.27
CA LEU A 184 2.11 4.42 -4.87
C LEU A 184 0.59 4.49 -4.79
N ALA A 185 -0.04 3.45 -4.26
CA ALA A 185 -1.41 3.55 -3.79
C ALA A 185 -1.46 4.85 -2.99
N ARG A 186 -2.33 5.77 -3.37
CA ARG A 186 -2.53 6.98 -2.57
C ARG A 186 -2.98 6.45 -1.21
N ASP A 187 -2.04 6.39 -0.27
CA ASP A 187 -2.39 6.09 1.10
C ASP A 187 -3.26 7.24 1.58
N THR A 188 -4.56 7.00 1.59
CA THR A 188 -5.54 8.00 2.05
C THR A 188 -5.59 8.05 3.57
N GLY A 189 -4.76 7.25 4.27
CA GLY A 189 -4.84 7.07 5.71
C GLY A 189 -6.11 6.32 6.14
N TYR A 190 -6.73 5.52 5.25
CA TYR A 190 -7.93 4.78 5.58
C TYR A 190 -7.67 3.74 6.67
N THR A 191 -8.21 3.98 7.84
CA THR A 191 -8.06 3.11 9.02
C THR A 191 -9.14 2.04 9.13
N GLY A 192 -10.18 2.10 8.30
CA GLY A 192 -11.36 1.26 8.42
C GLY A 192 -12.23 1.59 9.64
N LEU A 193 -11.93 2.68 10.35
CA LEU A 193 -12.65 3.16 11.53
C LEU A 193 -13.01 4.62 11.36
N THR A 194 -14.26 4.98 11.65
CA THR A 194 -14.75 6.36 11.66
C THR A 194 -15.54 6.62 12.93
N GLN A 195 -15.43 7.81 13.47
CA GLN A 195 -16.26 8.28 14.57
C GLN A 195 -17.37 9.17 14.00
N ILE A 196 -18.60 8.91 14.43
CA ILE A 196 -19.77 9.73 14.09
C ILE A 196 -20.57 10.06 15.36
N GLU A 197 -21.33 11.15 15.29
CA GLU A 197 -22.25 11.55 16.35
C GLU A 197 -23.68 11.37 15.88
N LEU A 198 -24.49 10.63 16.65
CA LEU A 198 -25.90 10.45 16.38
C LEU A 198 -26.74 10.91 17.58
N GLY A 199 -27.95 11.39 17.31
CA GLY A 199 -28.91 11.67 18.36
C GLY A 199 -29.25 10.44 19.20
N SER A 200 -29.63 10.63 20.45
CA SER A 200 -29.99 9.53 21.37
C SER A 200 -31.17 8.71 20.86
N GLU A 201 -32.06 9.31 20.06
CA GLU A 201 -33.21 8.60 19.43
C GLU A 201 -32.71 7.61 18.35
N ALA A 202 -31.79 8.04 17.48
CA ALA A 202 -31.20 7.18 16.45
C ALA A 202 -30.40 6.01 17.04
N ILE A 203 -29.70 6.24 18.17
CA ILE A 203 -29.04 5.14 18.89
C ILE A 203 -30.07 4.15 19.47
N SER A 204 -31.19 4.63 20.02
CA SER A 204 -32.24 3.76 20.51
C SER A 204 -32.85 2.95 19.38
N GLU A 205 -33.13 3.55 18.24
CA GLU A 205 -33.62 2.92 17.02
C GLU A 205 -32.62 1.85 16.52
N LEU A 206 -31.31 2.16 16.56
CA LEU A 206 -30.25 1.22 16.17
C LEU A 206 -30.22 -0.03 17.07
N TYR A 207 -30.44 0.13 18.36
CA TYR A 207 -30.53 -1.00 19.29
C TYR A 207 -31.84 -1.82 19.11
N GLU A 208 -32.93 -1.18 18.71
CA GLU A 208 -34.23 -1.82 18.50
C GLU A 208 -34.30 -2.58 17.17
N HIS A 209 -33.82 -1.96 16.11
CA HIS A 209 -33.94 -2.50 14.74
C HIS A 209 -32.65 -3.14 14.19
N GLU A 210 -31.54 -3.07 14.91
CA GLU A 210 -30.20 -3.57 14.54
C GLU A 210 -29.60 -2.93 13.27
N GLU A 211 -30.39 -2.23 12.44
CA GLU A 211 -29.95 -1.57 11.21
C GLU A 211 -30.80 -0.32 10.95
N ILE A 212 -30.14 0.83 10.75
CA ILE A 212 -30.78 2.12 10.45
C ILE A 212 -30.19 2.79 9.23
N ALA A 213 -30.99 3.62 8.56
CA ALA A 213 -30.50 4.58 7.57
C ALA A 213 -29.80 5.74 8.28
N CYS A 214 -28.74 6.29 7.68
CA CYS A 214 -27.99 7.39 8.24
C CYS A 214 -27.30 8.18 7.10
N ASP A 215 -27.55 9.48 7.03
CA ASP A 215 -26.98 10.33 5.97
C ASP A 215 -25.48 10.59 6.21
N ASP A 216 -25.01 10.59 7.46
CA ASP A 216 -23.63 10.87 7.84
C ASP A 216 -22.63 9.82 7.32
N ILE A 217 -23.12 8.67 6.82
CA ILE A 217 -22.30 7.60 6.27
C ILE A 217 -22.35 7.52 4.74
N ALA A 218 -23.00 8.47 4.06
CA ALA A 218 -23.20 8.40 2.60
C ALA A 218 -21.88 8.21 1.81
N ASP A 219 -20.79 8.81 2.27
CA ASP A 219 -19.47 8.71 1.63
C ASP A 219 -18.57 7.61 2.24
N GLN A 220 -19.00 6.94 3.31
CA GLN A 220 -18.18 5.93 3.97
C GLN A 220 -18.12 4.63 3.15
N PRO A 221 -16.96 4.01 2.97
CA PRO A 221 -16.85 2.71 2.31
C PRO A 221 -17.66 1.61 3.03
N ILE A 222 -18.20 0.65 2.29
CA ILE A 222 -18.84 -0.55 2.87
C ILE A 222 -17.82 -1.26 3.77
N ASN A 223 -18.29 -1.82 4.88
CA ASN A 223 -17.50 -2.46 5.95
C ASN A 223 -16.62 -1.49 6.76
N THR A 224 -16.80 -0.17 6.62
CA THR A 224 -16.20 0.78 7.57
C THR A 224 -16.82 0.57 8.94
N SER A 225 -16.00 0.40 9.95
CA SER A 225 -16.39 0.28 11.36
C SER A 225 -16.68 1.66 11.95
N LEU A 226 -17.69 1.75 12.81
CA LEU A 226 -18.17 3.00 13.38
C LEU A 226 -18.12 2.98 14.91
N VAL A 227 -17.54 4.02 15.49
CA VAL A 227 -17.75 4.37 16.91
C VAL A 227 -18.74 5.51 16.93
N ILE A 228 -19.91 5.24 17.48
CA ILE A 228 -21.05 6.16 17.46
C ILE A 228 -21.18 6.78 18.84
N ALA A 229 -21.05 8.09 18.93
CA ALA A 229 -21.20 8.84 20.17
C ALA A 229 -22.56 9.57 20.20
N SER A 230 -23.12 9.75 21.40
CA SER A 230 -24.24 10.66 21.64
C SER A 230 -24.12 11.27 23.04
N GLU A 231 -24.99 12.24 23.34
CA GLU A 231 -25.04 12.87 24.68
C GLU A 231 -25.29 11.87 25.84
N ARG A 232 -25.94 10.75 25.59
CA ARG A 232 -26.37 9.79 26.61
C ARG A 232 -25.71 8.40 26.55
N GLY A 233 -24.82 8.19 25.59
CA GLY A 233 -24.19 6.89 25.44
C GLY A 233 -23.37 6.76 24.18
N SER A 234 -22.95 5.54 23.89
CA SER A 234 -22.21 5.19 22.68
C SER A 234 -22.65 3.83 22.15
N ALA A 235 -22.51 3.64 20.85
CA ALA A 235 -22.74 2.36 20.19
C ALA A 235 -21.58 2.03 19.26
N LEU A 236 -21.45 0.76 18.89
CA LEU A 236 -20.57 0.31 17.82
C LEU A 236 -21.43 -0.07 16.62
N GLY A 237 -20.98 0.30 15.43
CA GLY A 237 -21.69 -0.01 14.20
C GLY A 237 -20.74 -0.34 13.06
N ARG A 238 -21.32 -0.77 11.96
CA ARG A 238 -20.61 -1.01 10.71
C ARG A 238 -21.46 -0.55 9.53
N VAL A 239 -20.82 0.07 8.54
CA VAL A 239 -21.46 0.44 7.29
C VAL A 239 -21.72 -0.81 6.46
N VAL A 240 -22.99 -1.07 6.15
CA VAL A 240 -23.40 -2.20 5.32
C VAL A 240 -24.24 -1.71 4.14
N ARG A 241 -24.45 -2.58 3.17
CA ARG A 241 -25.38 -2.33 2.07
C ARG A 241 -26.76 -2.87 2.44
N GLY A 242 -27.77 -2.01 2.51
CA GLY A 242 -29.16 -2.41 2.71
C GLY A 242 -29.73 -3.18 1.51
N ALA A 243 -30.91 -3.76 1.69
CA ALA A 243 -31.62 -4.49 0.63
C ALA A 243 -32.03 -3.61 -0.55
N ASP A 244 -32.20 -2.31 -0.31
CA ASP A 244 -32.46 -1.24 -1.30
C ASP A 244 -31.21 -0.79 -2.08
N GLY A 245 -30.02 -1.24 -1.66
CA GLY A 245 -28.73 -0.85 -2.23
C GLY A 245 -28.07 0.32 -1.52
N ASP A 246 -28.79 1.02 -0.64
CA ASP A 246 -28.28 2.18 0.10
C ASP A 246 -27.38 1.75 1.26
N ARG A 247 -26.57 2.71 1.76
CA ARG A 247 -25.73 2.48 2.95
C ARG A 247 -26.56 2.59 4.21
N ARG A 248 -26.35 1.64 5.12
CA ARG A 248 -26.98 1.59 6.43
C ARG A 248 -25.96 1.36 7.53
N VAL A 249 -26.27 1.79 8.73
CA VAL A 249 -25.52 1.46 9.94
C VAL A 249 -26.11 0.19 10.52
N ARG A 250 -25.31 -0.88 10.61
CA ARG A 250 -25.66 -2.11 11.35
C ARG A 250 -25.04 -2.07 12.74
N LEU A 251 -25.80 -2.39 13.76
CA LEU A 251 -25.33 -2.49 15.14
C LEU A 251 -24.28 -3.60 15.27
N VAL A 252 -23.15 -3.27 15.90
CA VAL A 252 -22.15 -4.25 16.32
C VAL A 252 -22.29 -4.49 17.83
N ARG A 253 -22.66 -5.71 18.22
CA ARG A 253 -22.77 -6.08 19.63
C ARG A 253 -21.38 -6.31 20.21
N GLY A 254 -21.02 -5.48 21.19
CA GLY A 254 -19.68 -5.46 21.77
C GLY A 254 -19.38 -6.58 22.77
N ASP A 255 -20.38 -7.41 23.09
CA ASP A 255 -20.33 -8.55 24.01
C ASP A 255 -19.94 -9.88 23.32
N ARG A 256 -19.80 -9.88 21.98
CA ARG A 256 -19.38 -11.07 21.26
C ARG A 256 -17.95 -11.43 21.60
N ASP A 257 -17.72 -12.71 21.80
CA ASP A 257 -16.39 -13.30 21.84
C ASP A 257 -16.12 -14.13 20.56
N VAL A 258 -14.87 -14.46 20.35
CA VAL A 258 -14.41 -15.35 19.30
C VAL A 258 -13.51 -16.41 19.93
N PHE A 259 -13.96 -17.63 19.94
CA PHE A 259 -13.28 -18.76 20.58
C PHE A 259 -12.81 -18.44 22.02
N GLY A 260 -13.68 -17.83 22.82
CA GLY A 260 -13.39 -17.40 24.20
C GLY A 260 -12.57 -16.12 24.33
N VAL A 261 -12.13 -15.51 23.23
CA VAL A 261 -11.40 -14.24 23.26
C VAL A 261 -12.36 -13.07 23.12
N HIS A 262 -12.35 -12.17 24.13
CA HIS A 262 -13.19 -10.96 24.15
C HIS A 262 -12.40 -9.74 23.67
N GLY A 263 -13.04 -8.87 22.91
CA GLY A 263 -12.48 -7.58 22.53
C GLY A 263 -12.38 -6.63 23.73
N ARG A 264 -11.16 -6.17 24.07
CA ARG A 264 -10.89 -5.24 25.18
C ARG A 264 -11.09 -3.79 24.79
N SER A 265 -10.87 -3.46 23.52
CA SER A 265 -11.09 -2.13 22.95
C SER A 265 -12.24 -2.11 21.94
N ALA A 266 -12.72 -0.93 21.57
CA ALA A 266 -13.74 -0.77 20.52
C ALA A 266 -13.25 -1.37 19.19
N GLU A 267 -12.01 -1.10 18.81
CA GLU A 267 -11.41 -1.61 17.57
C GLU A 267 -11.36 -3.14 17.56
N GLN A 268 -10.99 -3.78 18.70
CA GLN A 268 -10.97 -5.24 18.79
C GLN A 268 -12.38 -5.85 18.68
N ARG A 269 -13.40 -5.23 19.28
CA ARG A 269 -14.80 -5.68 19.16
C ARG A 269 -15.33 -5.56 17.72
N LEU A 270 -14.99 -4.47 17.05
CA LEU A 270 -15.29 -4.26 15.64
C LEU A 270 -14.52 -5.22 14.73
N ALA A 271 -13.27 -5.53 15.06
CA ALA A 271 -12.48 -6.55 14.36
C ALA A 271 -13.11 -7.96 14.51
N ILE A 272 -13.60 -8.31 15.70
CA ILE A 272 -14.32 -9.56 15.94
C ILE A 272 -15.59 -9.64 15.08
N ASP A 273 -16.36 -8.57 14.97
CA ASP A 273 -17.55 -8.54 14.10
C ASP A 273 -17.18 -8.80 12.63
N LEU A 274 -16.14 -8.14 12.11
CA LEU A 274 -15.63 -8.39 10.76
C LEU A 274 -15.15 -9.84 10.58
N LEU A 275 -14.41 -10.37 11.55
CA LEU A 275 -13.90 -11.73 11.54
C LEU A 275 -14.97 -12.81 11.64
N LEU A 276 -16.09 -12.55 12.27
CA LEU A 276 -17.19 -13.50 12.44
C LEU A 276 -18.25 -13.43 11.33
N ASP A 277 -18.22 -12.39 10.49
CA ASP A 277 -19.17 -12.22 9.37
C ASP A 277 -18.73 -13.04 8.14
N PRO A 278 -19.45 -14.12 7.78
CA PRO A 278 -19.06 -14.97 6.66
C PRO A 278 -19.19 -14.29 5.29
N SER A 279 -19.89 -13.18 5.20
CA SER A 279 -20.02 -12.41 3.96
C SER A 279 -18.75 -11.62 3.61
N VAL A 280 -17.85 -11.39 4.59
CA VAL A 280 -16.57 -10.70 4.40
C VAL A 280 -15.48 -11.72 4.12
N GLY A 281 -15.08 -11.87 2.87
CA GLY A 281 -14.10 -12.88 2.42
C GLY A 281 -12.65 -12.54 2.71
N ILE A 282 -12.30 -11.25 2.79
CA ILE A 282 -10.95 -10.77 3.09
C ILE A 282 -11.04 -9.76 4.22
N VAL A 283 -10.35 -10.03 5.33
CA VAL A 283 -10.24 -9.12 6.48
C VAL A 283 -8.80 -8.69 6.65
N SER A 284 -8.56 -7.38 6.70
CA SER A 284 -7.24 -6.79 6.96
C SER A 284 -7.22 -6.20 8.38
N LEU A 285 -6.34 -6.74 9.22
CA LEU A 285 -6.11 -6.28 10.60
C LEU A 285 -4.76 -5.58 10.67
N GLY A 286 -4.78 -4.25 10.68
CA GLY A 286 -3.60 -3.43 10.88
C GLY A 286 -3.38 -3.08 12.35
N GLY A 287 -2.17 -2.67 12.70
CA GLY A 287 -1.86 -2.13 14.01
C GLY A 287 -0.47 -2.49 14.51
N ARG A 288 0.00 -1.77 15.53
CA ARG A 288 1.31 -2.03 16.14
C ARG A 288 1.40 -3.41 16.78
N ALA A 289 2.62 -3.85 17.03
CA ALA A 289 2.87 -5.08 17.77
C ALA A 289 2.18 -5.05 19.15
N GLY A 290 1.55 -6.18 19.54
CA GLY A 290 0.83 -6.30 20.82
C GLY A 290 -0.59 -5.75 20.85
N THR A 291 -1.17 -5.37 19.72
CA THR A 291 -2.60 -4.96 19.62
C THR A 291 -3.57 -6.14 19.50
N GLY A 292 -3.07 -7.38 19.45
CA GLY A 292 -3.89 -8.60 19.41
C GLY A 292 -4.25 -9.11 18.03
N LYS A 293 -3.68 -8.57 16.94
CA LYS A 293 -3.99 -8.97 15.54
C LYS A 293 -3.95 -10.48 15.31
N SER A 294 -2.78 -11.09 15.57
CA SER A 294 -2.55 -12.50 15.30
C SER A 294 -3.39 -13.39 16.22
N ALA A 295 -3.58 -13.00 17.49
CA ALA A 295 -4.45 -13.72 18.42
C ALA A 295 -5.91 -13.70 17.96
N LEU A 296 -6.46 -12.55 17.54
CA LEU A 296 -7.82 -12.44 17.02
C LEU A 296 -7.99 -13.23 15.72
N ALA A 297 -7.01 -13.20 14.81
CA ALA A 297 -7.05 -13.96 13.57
C ALA A 297 -7.06 -15.48 13.82
N LEU A 298 -6.19 -15.95 14.75
CA LEU A 298 -6.13 -17.36 15.13
C LEU A 298 -7.40 -17.82 15.86
N ALA A 299 -7.90 -17.04 16.81
CA ALA A 299 -9.16 -17.33 17.49
C ALA A 299 -10.33 -17.43 16.50
N ALA A 300 -10.40 -16.52 15.51
CA ALA A 300 -11.42 -16.58 14.47
C ALA A 300 -11.27 -17.81 13.56
N GLY A 301 -10.05 -18.24 13.29
CA GLY A 301 -9.79 -19.48 12.57
C GLY A 301 -10.25 -20.71 13.33
N LEU A 302 -9.93 -20.80 14.63
CA LEU A 302 -10.39 -21.88 15.51
C LEU A 302 -11.92 -21.92 15.61
N GLU A 303 -12.55 -20.76 15.83
CA GLU A 303 -14.02 -20.62 15.83
C GLU A 303 -14.64 -21.10 14.52
N ALA A 304 -14.09 -20.66 13.39
CA ALA A 304 -14.63 -21.00 12.07
C ALA A 304 -14.51 -22.49 11.73
N VAL A 305 -13.44 -23.15 12.19
CA VAL A 305 -13.15 -24.55 11.87
C VAL A 305 -13.76 -25.51 12.92
N LEU A 306 -13.54 -25.26 14.21
CA LEU A 306 -13.90 -26.19 15.27
C LEU A 306 -15.36 -26.02 15.73
N GLU A 307 -15.81 -24.77 15.89
CA GLU A 307 -17.15 -24.50 16.45
C GLU A 307 -18.21 -24.40 15.34
N ARG A 308 -17.90 -23.68 14.25
CA ARG A 308 -18.87 -23.40 13.20
C ARG A 308 -18.81 -24.37 12.01
N GLY A 309 -17.73 -25.11 11.84
CA GLY A 309 -17.53 -26.03 10.72
C GLY A 309 -17.60 -25.36 9.34
N LEU A 310 -17.24 -24.06 9.25
CA LEU A 310 -17.29 -23.28 8.01
C LEU A 310 -16.14 -23.64 7.07
N HIS A 311 -15.02 -24.07 7.61
CA HIS A 311 -13.81 -24.44 6.87
C HIS A 311 -13.25 -25.75 7.43
N ARG A 312 -12.41 -26.44 6.65
CA ARG A 312 -11.82 -27.72 7.06
C ARG A 312 -10.53 -27.53 7.84
N LYS A 313 -9.78 -26.46 7.60
CA LYS A 313 -8.48 -26.22 8.19
C LYS A 313 -8.12 -24.74 8.27
N ILE A 314 -7.16 -24.45 9.13
CA ILE A 314 -6.51 -23.15 9.26
C ILE A 314 -5.14 -23.25 8.61
N MET A 315 -4.79 -22.31 7.74
CA MET A 315 -3.48 -22.23 7.11
C MET A 315 -2.85 -20.89 7.44
N VAL A 316 -1.74 -20.89 8.17
CA VAL A 316 -0.98 -19.69 8.53
C VAL A 316 0.23 -19.58 7.63
N PHE A 317 0.28 -18.52 6.83
CA PHE A 317 1.43 -18.19 5.99
C PHE A 317 2.22 -17.05 6.62
N ARG A 318 3.52 -17.23 6.77
CA ARG A 318 4.44 -16.18 7.23
C ARG A 318 5.56 -15.97 6.22
N PRO A 319 5.98 -14.71 5.98
CA PRO A 319 7.17 -14.40 5.21
C PRO A 319 8.41 -14.94 5.90
N LEU A 320 9.35 -15.48 5.14
CA LEU A 320 10.66 -15.92 5.63
C LEU A 320 11.65 -14.77 5.41
N PHE A 321 11.82 -13.90 6.38
CA PHE A 321 12.90 -12.92 6.35
C PHE A 321 13.87 -13.20 7.49
N ALA A 322 15.14 -13.36 7.15
CA ALA A 322 16.20 -13.49 8.14
C ALA A 322 16.48 -12.12 8.76
N VAL A 323 16.42 -12.04 10.06
CA VAL A 323 16.86 -10.84 10.80
C VAL A 323 18.34 -10.61 10.50
N GLY A 324 18.69 -9.43 9.97
CA GLY A 324 20.09 -9.07 9.65
C GLY A 324 20.59 -9.48 8.26
N GLY A 325 19.72 -9.84 7.30
CA GLY A 325 20.09 -10.04 5.89
C GLY A 325 20.84 -11.33 5.58
N GLN A 326 20.86 -12.29 6.49
CA GLN A 326 21.46 -13.61 6.24
C GLN A 326 20.48 -14.48 5.43
N GLU A 327 20.94 -15.00 4.30
CA GLU A 327 20.16 -15.99 3.53
C GLU A 327 20.03 -17.30 4.32
N LEU A 328 18.81 -17.85 4.35
CA LEU A 328 18.44 -19.10 5.03
C LEU A 328 19.17 -20.37 4.53
N GLY A 329 20.14 -20.22 3.63
CA GLY A 329 20.76 -21.31 2.89
C GLY A 329 21.53 -22.35 3.72
N TYR A 330 21.88 -22.10 4.96
CA TYR A 330 22.82 -22.94 5.70
C TYR A 330 22.52 -23.13 7.20
N LEU A 331 21.26 -23.39 7.56
CA LEU A 331 20.99 -23.92 8.89
C LEU A 331 21.13 -25.45 8.86
N PRO A 332 21.93 -26.06 9.74
CA PRO A 332 21.99 -27.54 9.88
C PRO A 332 20.66 -28.01 10.49
N GLY A 333 20.13 -29.11 9.98
CA GLY A 333 18.89 -29.72 10.42
C GLY A 333 17.99 -30.14 9.26
N ASP A 334 17.00 -30.98 9.52
CA ASP A 334 15.98 -31.32 8.55
C ASP A 334 14.98 -30.15 8.32
N GLN A 335 14.01 -30.33 7.42
CA GLN A 335 13.08 -29.27 7.05
C GLN A 335 12.19 -28.84 8.22
N ASP A 336 11.84 -29.75 9.12
CA ASP A 336 10.98 -29.52 10.27
C ASP A 336 11.74 -28.76 11.39
N GLU A 337 13.00 -29.08 11.62
CA GLU A 337 13.86 -28.33 12.57
C GLU A 337 14.14 -26.90 12.10
N LYS A 338 14.27 -26.68 10.78
CA LYS A 338 14.47 -25.33 10.21
C LYS A 338 13.23 -24.46 10.27
N MET A 339 12.06 -25.05 10.30
CA MET A 339 10.76 -24.36 10.36
C MET A 339 10.36 -23.93 11.76
N ASN A 340 10.93 -24.55 12.80
CA ASN A 340 10.55 -24.34 14.21
C ASN A 340 10.61 -22.89 14.69
N PRO A 341 11.64 -22.07 14.37
CA PRO A 341 11.69 -20.68 14.83
C PRO A 341 10.57 -19.79 14.28
N TRP A 342 10.05 -20.05 13.07
CA TRP A 342 8.96 -19.27 12.47
C TRP A 342 7.58 -19.67 12.99
N GLY A 343 7.42 -20.95 13.34
CA GLY A 343 6.23 -21.46 13.99
C GLY A 343 6.07 -20.90 15.41
N GLN A 344 7.17 -20.61 16.08
CA GLN A 344 7.16 -20.25 17.50
C GLN A 344 6.24 -19.08 17.83
N ALA A 345 6.26 -18.01 17.05
CA ALA A 345 5.39 -16.85 17.30
C ALA A 345 3.90 -17.17 17.10
N VAL A 346 3.56 -18.15 16.25
CA VAL A 346 2.17 -18.62 16.10
C VAL A 346 1.79 -19.48 17.29
N TYR A 347 2.69 -20.35 17.76
CA TYR A 347 2.48 -21.16 18.97
C TYR A 347 2.33 -20.28 20.22
N ASP A 348 3.16 -19.25 20.39
CA ASP A 348 3.05 -18.31 21.50
C ASP A 348 1.71 -17.57 21.48
N ALA A 349 1.24 -17.19 20.29
CA ALA A 349 -0.08 -16.57 20.14
C ALA A 349 -1.22 -17.55 20.46
N LEU A 350 -1.12 -18.83 20.01
CA LEU A 350 -2.09 -19.87 20.33
C LEU A 350 -2.15 -20.21 21.82
N SER A 351 -0.99 -20.32 22.50
CA SER A 351 -0.90 -20.59 23.93
C SER A 351 -1.54 -19.51 24.80
N SER A 352 -1.71 -18.30 24.25
CA SER A 352 -2.49 -17.24 24.90
C SER A 352 -4.02 -17.41 24.77
N ILE A 353 -4.49 -18.28 23.88
CA ILE A 353 -5.91 -18.48 23.57
C ILE A 353 -6.39 -19.82 24.09
N VAL A 354 -5.61 -20.88 23.90
CA VAL A 354 -5.96 -22.26 24.21
C VAL A 354 -4.88 -22.97 24.98
N SER A 355 -5.22 -24.11 25.62
CA SER A 355 -4.23 -24.96 26.30
C SER A 355 -3.36 -25.74 25.31
N ASP A 356 -2.17 -26.15 25.74
CA ASP A 356 -1.22 -26.95 24.95
C ASP A 356 -1.88 -28.23 24.38
N ASN A 357 -2.74 -28.89 25.15
CA ASN A 357 -3.46 -30.09 24.66
C ASN A 357 -4.33 -29.82 23.42
N VAL A 358 -4.95 -28.63 23.35
CA VAL A 358 -5.76 -28.23 22.17
C VAL A 358 -4.83 -27.91 21.00
N ILE A 359 -3.68 -27.28 21.25
CA ILE A 359 -2.67 -27.02 20.22
C ILE A 359 -2.18 -28.33 19.62
N ASP A 360 -1.79 -29.28 20.45
CA ASP A 360 -1.33 -30.60 20.02
C ASP A 360 -2.42 -31.31 19.19
N GLU A 361 -3.67 -31.29 19.66
CA GLU A 361 -4.79 -31.94 18.93
C GLU A 361 -5.02 -31.31 17.54
N VAL A 362 -5.02 -29.99 17.41
CA VAL A 362 -5.27 -29.33 16.10
C VAL A 362 -4.12 -29.56 15.12
N LEU A 363 -2.88 -29.72 15.62
CA LEU A 363 -1.72 -30.04 14.81
C LEU A 363 -1.73 -31.50 14.36
N ASP A 364 -1.93 -32.46 15.30
CA ASP A 364 -1.95 -33.89 15.02
C ASP A 364 -3.06 -34.26 14.04
N ARG A 365 -4.20 -33.57 14.11
CA ARG A 365 -5.32 -33.75 13.18
C ARG A 365 -5.12 -33.02 11.84
N GLY A 366 -4.04 -32.26 11.66
CA GLY A 366 -3.80 -31.46 10.47
C GLY A 366 -4.82 -30.34 10.24
N ILE A 367 -5.48 -29.88 11.32
CA ILE A 367 -6.43 -28.77 11.27
C ILE A 367 -5.69 -27.45 11.15
N LEU A 368 -4.51 -27.34 11.76
CA LEU A 368 -3.63 -26.18 11.67
C LEU A 368 -2.35 -26.53 10.89
N GLU A 369 -2.11 -25.80 9.80
CA GLU A 369 -0.88 -25.86 9.03
C GLU A 369 -0.15 -24.51 9.11
N ILE A 370 1.11 -24.51 9.55
CA ILE A 370 1.97 -23.30 9.54
C ILE A 370 2.99 -23.47 8.42
N LEU A 371 3.00 -22.55 7.46
CA LEU A 371 3.72 -22.70 6.21
C LEU A 371 4.51 -21.44 5.85
N PRO A 372 5.73 -21.58 5.31
CA PRO A 372 6.38 -20.46 4.67
C PRO A 372 5.62 -20.04 3.42
N LEU A 373 5.59 -18.73 3.16
CA LEU A 373 4.84 -18.19 2.03
C LEU A 373 5.31 -18.74 0.67
N THR A 374 6.57 -19.14 0.55
CA THR A 374 7.12 -19.77 -0.66
C THR A 374 6.37 -21.06 -1.04
N HIS A 375 5.75 -21.73 -0.09
CA HIS A 375 4.98 -22.97 -0.30
C HIS A 375 3.57 -22.73 -0.88
N ILE A 376 3.15 -21.48 -1.05
CA ILE A 376 1.86 -21.18 -1.68
C ILE A 376 1.85 -21.49 -3.19
N ARG A 377 3.03 -21.52 -3.82
CA ARG A 377 3.16 -21.83 -5.25
C ARG A 377 2.74 -23.27 -5.52
N GLY A 378 1.80 -23.46 -6.46
CA GLY A 378 1.26 -24.79 -6.82
C GLY A 378 0.13 -25.30 -5.93
N ARG A 379 -0.25 -24.61 -4.86
CA ARG A 379 -1.41 -24.97 -4.02
C ARG A 379 -2.63 -24.15 -4.43
N SER A 380 -3.79 -24.76 -4.38
CA SER A 380 -5.09 -24.09 -4.37
C SER A 380 -5.64 -24.10 -2.95
N LEU A 381 -6.09 -22.96 -2.46
CA LEU A 381 -6.61 -22.80 -1.10
C LEU A 381 -8.12 -22.98 -1.14
N HIS A 382 -8.61 -24.18 -0.89
CA HIS A 382 -10.03 -24.51 -0.84
C HIS A 382 -10.44 -24.90 0.59
N ASP A 383 -11.65 -24.57 0.97
CA ASP A 383 -12.25 -24.91 2.27
C ASP A 383 -11.34 -24.55 3.46
N ALA A 384 -10.60 -23.43 3.35
CA ALA A 384 -9.57 -23.05 4.29
C ALA A 384 -9.79 -21.65 4.89
N PHE A 385 -9.52 -21.52 6.18
CA PHE A 385 -9.35 -20.24 6.83
C PHE A 385 -7.85 -19.88 6.76
N VAL A 386 -7.51 -18.92 5.91
CA VAL A 386 -6.13 -18.55 5.59
C VAL A 386 -5.74 -17.31 6.37
N ILE A 387 -4.64 -17.38 7.09
CA ILE A 387 -4.03 -16.24 7.78
C ILE A 387 -2.70 -15.92 7.11
N VAL A 388 -2.51 -14.69 6.69
CA VAL A 388 -1.23 -14.17 6.22
C VAL A 388 -0.71 -13.24 7.28
N ASP A 389 0.21 -13.73 8.08
CA ASP A 389 0.81 -12.99 9.18
C ASP A 389 2.02 -12.18 8.69
N GLU A 390 2.24 -10.99 9.25
CA GLU A 390 3.29 -10.05 8.84
C GLU A 390 3.21 -9.62 7.35
N ALA A 391 1.99 -9.38 6.87
CA ALA A 391 1.74 -9.09 5.46
C ALA A 391 2.39 -7.79 4.96
N GLN A 392 2.79 -6.85 5.84
CA GLN A 392 3.53 -5.63 5.49
C GLN A 392 4.92 -5.94 4.88
N SER A 393 5.46 -7.12 5.16
CA SER A 393 6.75 -7.56 4.63
C SER A 393 6.64 -8.12 3.20
N LEU A 394 5.43 -8.17 2.61
CA LEU A 394 5.18 -8.74 1.30
C LEU A 394 5.13 -7.66 0.21
N GLU A 395 5.85 -7.92 -0.87
CA GLU A 395 5.69 -7.16 -2.08
C GLU A 395 4.28 -7.34 -2.67
N ARG A 396 3.76 -6.30 -3.32
CA ARG A 396 2.44 -6.28 -3.94
C ARG A 396 2.15 -7.52 -4.79
N ASN A 397 3.11 -7.96 -5.58
CA ASN A 397 2.93 -9.12 -6.47
C ASN A 397 2.80 -10.44 -5.76
N VAL A 398 3.55 -10.59 -4.66
CA VAL A 398 3.48 -11.79 -3.83
C VAL A 398 2.10 -11.87 -3.17
N LEU A 399 1.63 -10.75 -2.63
CA LEU A 399 0.31 -10.65 -2.01
C LEU A 399 -0.81 -10.89 -3.01
N LEU A 400 -0.76 -10.27 -4.21
CA LEU A 400 -1.73 -10.51 -5.28
C LEU A 400 -1.72 -11.95 -5.77
N THR A 401 -0.53 -12.57 -5.89
CA THR A 401 -0.40 -13.98 -6.26
C THR A 401 -1.08 -14.87 -5.22
N MET A 402 -0.93 -14.55 -3.95
CA MET A 402 -1.56 -15.29 -2.86
C MET A 402 -3.08 -15.14 -2.90
N LEU A 403 -3.59 -13.90 -2.97
CA LEU A 403 -5.02 -13.63 -3.02
C LEU A 403 -5.70 -14.28 -4.25
N SER A 404 -5.02 -14.34 -5.39
CA SER A 404 -5.53 -15.00 -6.60
C SER A 404 -5.65 -16.53 -6.50
N ARG A 405 -5.08 -17.15 -5.47
CA ARG A 405 -5.16 -18.61 -5.23
C ARG A 405 -6.22 -19.02 -4.23
N VAL A 406 -6.89 -18.04 -3.63
CA VAL A 406 -8.01 -18.29 -2.72
C VAL A 406 -9.14 -18.93 -3.53
N GLY A 407 -9.45 -20.17 -3.19
CA GLY A 407 -10.47 -20.97 -3.86
C GLY A 407 -11.84 -20.87 -3.18
N GLN A 408 -12.75 -21.71 -3.65
CA GLN A 408 -14.11 -21.75 -3.11
C GLN A 408 -14.11 -22.08 -1.61
N ASN A 409 -15.06 -21.50 -0.91
CA ASN A 409 -15.31 -21.72 0.51
C ASN A 409 -14.07 -21.41 1.39
N SER A 410 -13.27 -20.43 0.99
CA SER A 410 -12.11 -20.01 1.75
C SER A 410 -12.17 -18.54 2.10
N ARG A 411 -11.52 -18.18 3.19
CA ARG A 411 -11.45 -16.84 3.74
C ARG A 411 -10.00 -16.46 4.01
N VAL A 412 -9.66 -15.18 3.89
CA VAL A 412 -8.32 -14.67 4.15
C VAL A 412 -8.33 -13.58 5.22
N VAL A 413 -7.43 -13.71 6.18
CA VAL A 413 -7.12 -12.65 7.15
C VAL A 413 -5.67 -12.22 6.94
N LEU A 414 -5.47 -10.92 6.72
CA LEU A 414 -4.15 -10.30 6.57
C LEU A 414 -3.84 -9.55 7.87
N THR A 415 -2.82 -9.98 8.61
CA THR A 415 -2.33 -9.22 9.77
C THR A 415 -1.08 -8.44 9.36
N HIS A 416 -0.99 -7.17 9.76
CA HIS A 416 0.14 -6.33 9.37
C HIS A 416 0.45 -5.23 10.38
N ASP A 417 1.72 -4.80 10.40
CA ASP A 417 2.21 -3.64 11.14
C ASP A 417 3.07 -2.78 10.23
N VAL A 418 2.54 -1.65 9.78
CA VAL A 418 3.20 -0.79 8.79
C VAL A 418 4.47 -0.15 9.37
N ALA A 419 4.56 -0.02 10.70
CA ALA A 419 5.74 0.51 11.39
C ALA A 419 6.88 -0.51 11.48
N GLN A 420 6.57 -1.83 11.43
CA GLN A 420 7.55 -2.91 11.53
C GLN A 420 7.77 -3.54 10.14
N ARG A 421 8.67 -2.96 9.36
CA ARG A 421 9.04 -3.49 8.04
C ARG A 421 10.43 -4.11 8.08
N ASP A 422 10.50 -5.42 8.24
CA ASP A 422 11.77 -6.17 8.20
C ASP A 422 12.34 -6.25 6.79
N ASN A 423 11.50 -6.17 5.76
CA ASN A 423 11.91 -6.19 4.38
C ASN A 423 12.10 -4.76 3.84
N LEU A 424 13.32 -4.26 3.91
CA LEU A 424 13.69 -2.94 3.38
C LEU A 424 13.49 -2.80 1.86
N ARG A 425 13.35 -3.93 1.13
CA ARG A 425 13.07 -3.93 -0.32
C ARG A 425 11.62 -3.57 -0.65
N VAL A 426 10.69 -3.82 0.27
CA VAL A 426 9.27 -3.48 0.07
C VAL A 426 9.08 -1.96 0.00
N GLY A 427 9.83 -1.19 0.80
CA GLY A 427 9.89 0.25 0.74
C GLY A 427 8.54 0.93 0.46
N ARG A 428 8.51 1.72 -0.61
CA ARG A 428 7.31 2.41 -1.11
C ARG A 428 6.35 1.52 -1.93
N HIS A 429 6.73 0.25 -2.20
CA HIS A 429 5.90 -0.75 -2.90
C HIS A 429 5.05 -1.59 -1.94
N ASP A 430 4.50 -0.96 -0.93
CA ASP A 430 3.70 -1.59 0.10
C ASP A 430 2.50 -2.34 -0.52
N GLY A 431 2.63 -3.66 -0.54
CA GLY A 431 1.58 -4.54 -1.06
C GLY A 431 0.29 -4.43 -0.27
N ILE A 432 0.39 -4.27 1.07
CA ILE A 432 -0.80 -4.21 1.92
C ILE A 432 -1.54 -2.89 1.79
N ALA A 433 -0.84 -1.74 1.72
CA ALA A 433 -1.48 -0.46 1.50
C ALA A 433 -2.20 -0.43 0.14
N SER A 434 -1.56 -0.96 -0.91
CA SER A 434 -2.18 -1.09 -2.23
C SER A 434 -3.44 -1.96 -2.22
N VAL A 435 -3.45 -3.07 -1.48
CA VAL A 435 -4.62 -3.95 -1.35
C VAL A 435 -5.75 -3.24 -0.62
N ILE A 436 -5.46 -2.56 0.49
CA ILE A 436 -6.45 -1.81 1.27
C ILE A 436 -7.09 -0.73 0.39
N GLU A 437 -6.30 0.12 -0.26
CA GLU A 437 -6.80 1.21 -1.10
C GLU A 437 -7.62 0.72 -2.30
N THR A 438 -7.22 -0.41 -2.90
CA THR A 438 -7.92 -0.97 -4.06
C THR A 438 -9.22 -1.66 -3.67
N LEU A 439 -9.26 -2.32 -2.52
CA LEU A 439 -10.41 -3.14 -2.10
C LEU A 439 -11.37 -2.43 -1.15
N LYS A 440 -11.02 -1.27 -0.57
CA LYS A 440 -11.93 -0.52 0.30
C LYS A 440 -13.27 -0.25 -0.39
N GLY A 441 -14.35 -0.44 0.34
CA GLY A 441 -15.71 -0.29 -0.19
C GLY A 441 -16.25 -1.49 -0.95
N GLN A 442 -15.42 -2.52 -1.22
CA GLN A 442 -15.91 -3.79 -1.77
C GLN A 442 -16.63 -4.60 -0.68
N PRO A 443 -17.82 -5.18 -0.96
CA PRO A 443 -18.58 -5.94 0.06
C PRO A 443 -17.81 -7.12 0.66
N LEU A 444 -16.92 -7.75 -0.11
CA LEU A 444 -16.09 -8.87 0.33
C LEU A 444 -14.86 -8.47 1.14
N PHE A 445 -14.58 -7.18 1.33
CA PHE A 445 -13.39 -6.69 1.99
C PHE A 445 -13.73 -5.85 3.22
N GLY A 446 -13.07 -6.13 4.35
CA GLY A 446 -13.10 -5.32 5.56
C GLY A 446 -11.68 -5.00 6.05
N HIS A 447 -11.47 -3.78 6.50
CA HIS A 447 -10.20 -3.34 7.09
C HIS A 447 -10.45 -2.64 8.42
N ILE A 448 -9.56 -2.85 9.39
CA ILE A 448 -9.55 -2.09 10.64
C ILE A 448 -8.14 -1.98 11.21
N MET A 449 -7.80 -0.79 11.68
CA MET A 449 -6.56 -0.51 12.42
C MET A 449 -6.81 -0.64 13.91
N LEU A 450 -6.01 -1.46 14.58
CA LEU A 450 -5.98 -1.59 16.04
C LEU A 450 -4.91 -0.66 16.59
N THR A 451 -5.32 0.38 17.29
CA THR A 451 -4.40 1.42 17.79
C THR A 451 -3.93 1.15 19.20
N ARG A 452 -4.76 0.51 20.03
CA ARG A 452 -4.49 0.28 21.45
C ARG A 452 -3.64 -0.97 21.66
N SER A 453 -2.42 -0.78 22.18
CA SER A 453 -1.55 -1.88 22.58
C SER A 453 -2.01 -2.47 23.92
N GLU A 454 -2.11 -3.80 24.00
CA GLU A 454 -2.44 -4.57 25.21
C GLU A 454 -1.17 -5.12 25.89
N ARG A 455 0.02 -4.64 25.46
CA ARG A 455 1.31 -5.03 26.07
C ARG A 455 1.52 -4.42 27.45
N SER A 456 2.59 -4.89 28.12
CA SER A 456 3.00 -4.35 29.43
C SER A 456 3.33 -2.86 29.34
N ALA A 457 3.21 -2.16 30.46
CA ALA A 457 3.58 -0.74 30.57
C ALA A 457 5.02 -0.45 30.09
N ILE A 458 5.94 -1.41 30.24
CA ILE A 458 7.33 -1.30 29.78
C ILE A 458 7.38 -1.27 28.25
N ALA A 459 6.66 -2.17 27.57
CA ALA A 459 6.65 -2.22 26.12
C ALA A 459 5.97 -0.97 25.51
N GLY A 460 4.91 -0.46 26.16
CA GLY A 460 4.27 0.79 25.79
C GLY A 460 5.23 1.98 25.90
N LEU A 461 5.92 2.11 27.03
CA LEU A 461 6.90 3.18 27.27
C LEU A 461 8.04 3.17 26.23
N VAL A 462 8.58 1.99 25.91
CA VAL A 462 9.66 1.85 24.93
C VAL A 462 9.18 2.26 23.54
N THR A 463 7.98 1.83 23.14
CA THR A 463 7.39 2.18 21.85
C THR A 463 7.15 3.70 21.74
N ASP A 464 6.56 4.31 22.77
CA ASP A 464 6.24 5.75 22.75
C ASP A 464 7.50 6.63 22.77
N LEU A 465 8.58 6.21 23.45
CA LEU A 465 9.81 6.99 23.54
C LEU A 465 10.78 6.78 22.37
N LEU A 466 10.86 5.58 21.81
CA LEU A 466 11.84 5.28 20.76
C LEU A 466 11.29 5.49 19.35
N GLU A 467 9.97 5.27 19.13
CA GLU A 467 9.34 5.54 17.84
C GLU A 467 8.91 7.02 17.69
N GLY A 468 8.78 7.77 18.79
CA GLY A 468 8.52 9.22 18.77
C GLY A 468 9.71 10.09 18.33
N TYR A 469 10.89 9.52 18.17
CA TYR A 469 12.06 10.17 17.58
C TYR A 469 12.17 9.81 16.08
N GLU A 470 11.22 10.24 15.26
CA GLU A 470 11.51 10.46 13.84
C GLU A 470 12.45 11.66 13.75
N ILE A 471 13.71 11.37 13.47
CA ILE A 471 14.74 12.36 13.17
C ILE A 471 14.30 13.08 11.88
N TYR A 472 14.06 14.40 12.03
CA TYR A 472 13.84 15.33 10.93
C TYR A 472 15.03 15.36 9.96
#